data_6adfca6b49d5f9405695e414a11fb0e7
#
_entry.id   6adfca6b49d5f9405695e414a11fb0e7
#
_cell.length_a   1.000
_cell.length_b   1.000
_cell.length_c   1.000
_cell.angle_alpha   90.00
_cell.angle_beta   90.00
_cell.angle_gamma   90.00
#
_symmetry.space_group_name_H-M   'P 1'
#
loop_
_entity.id
_entity.type
_entity.pdbx_description
1 polymer ?
#
loop_
_entity_poly.entity_id
_entity_poly.type
_entity_poly.pdbx_seq_one_letter_code
_entity_poly.pdbx_strand_id
1 'polypeptide(L)' 'MKKEYKVGDLVRKVTKLPEFQNMTGVVVDIQIAESGFIYRVHYGEDYGLFWQAPVQIKPFLLDN' A
#
# COMPACT_ATOMS: atom_id res chain seq x y z
N MET A 1 5.52 14.23 -11.82
CA MET A 1 4.74 13.28 -11.01
C MET A 1 5.48 12.95 -9.74
N LYS A 2 4.79 12.93 -8.63
CA LYS A 2 5.44 12.75 -7.33
C LYS A 2 5.15 11.37 -6.75
N LYS A 3 6.19 10.70 -6.29
CA LYS A 3 6.08 9.41 -5.64
C LYS A 3 5.65 9.62 -4.19
N GLU A 4 4.54 9.00 -3.78
CA GLU A 4 3.99 9.19 -2.45
C GLU A 4 4.57 8.25 -1.39
N TYR A 5 5.10 7.11 -1.83
CA TYR A 5 5.66 6.10 -0.94
C TYR A 5 7.01 5.64 -1.45
N LYS A 6 7.79 5.05 -0.56
CA LYS A 6 9.08 4.47 -0.93
C LYS A 6 9.17 3.05 -0.39
N VAL A 7 10.08 2.28 -0.94
CA VAL A 7 10.32 0.91 -0.49
C VAL A 7 10.69 0.94 1.00
N GLY A 8 10.02 0.08 1.77
CA GLY A 8 10.20 0.03 3.22
C GLY A 8 9.12 0.75 4.00
N ASP A 9 8.30 1.57 3.33
CA ASP A 9 7.22 2.28 4.02
C ASP A 9 6.14 1.30 4.48
N LEU A 10 5.63 1.52 5.68
CA LEU A 10 4.49 0.78 6.19
C LEU A 10 3.21 1.48 5.74
N VAL A 11 2.27 0.70 5.25
CA VAL A 11 1.00 1.22 4.75
C VAL A 11 -0.15 0.36 5.26
N ARG A 12 -1.35 0.92 5.17
CA ARG A 12 -2.59 0.19 5.46
C ARG A 12 -3.43 0.14 4.20
N LYS A 13 -4.19 -0.94 4.06
CA LYS A 13 -5.12 -1.08 2.95
C LYS A 13 -6.33 -0.21 3.19
N VAL A 14 -6.74 0.54 2.17
CA VAL A 14 -7.98 1.30 2.21
C VAL A 14 -9.11 0.35 1.83
N THR A 15 -9.99 0.06 2.76
CA THR A 15 -11.06 -0.90 2.54
C THR A 15 -12.22 -0.63 3.48
N LYS A 16 -13.42 -1.01 3.04
CA LYS A 16 -14.62 -0.96 3.87
C LYS A 16 -14.93 -2.30 4.50
N LEU A 17 -14.19 -3.35 4.14
CA LEU A 17 -14.41 -4.68 4.68
C LEU A 17 -13.77 -4.77 6.06
N PRO A 18 -14.57 -5.08 7.11
CA PRO A 18 -14.04 -5.09 8.48
C PRO A 18 -12.85 -6.01 8.67
N GLU A 19 -12.85 -7.15 8.00
CA GLU A 19 -11.77 -8.12 8.16
C GLU A 19 -10.42 -7.63 7.64
N PHE A 20 -10.43 -6.57 6.80
CA PHE A 20 -9.19 -6.03 6.24
C PHE A 20 -8.83 -4.65 6.77
N GLN A 21 -9.64 -4.07 7.66
CA GLN A 21 -9.43 -2.69 8.11
C GLN A 21 -8.10 -2.46 8.82
N ASN A 22 -7.58 -3.48 9.46
CA ASN A 22 -6.32 -3.37 10.17
C ASN A 22 -5.17 -4.02 9.44
N MET A 23 -5.37 -4.34 8.17
CA MET A 23 -4.33 -4.98 7.38
C MET A 23 -3.19 -4.01 7.13
N THR A 24 -2.00 -4.39 7.58
CA THR A 24 -0.79 -3.59 7.43
C THR A 24 0.16 -4.28 6.47
N GLY A 25 0.77 -3.51 5.59
CA GLY A 25 1.73 -4.04 4.64
C GLY A 25 2.96 -3.16 4.56
N VAL A 26 3.95 -3.66 3.85
CA VAL A 26 5.17 -2.92 3.58
C VAL A 26 5.37 -2.82 2.08
N VAL A 27 5.74 -1.62 1.62
CA VAL A 27 6.04 -1.40 0.21
C VAL A 27 7.37 -2.08 -0.11
N VAL A 28 7.34 -3.01 -1.05
CA VAL A 28 8.54 -3.77 -1.43
C VAL A 28 9.04 -3.45 -2.83
N ASP A 29 8.22 -2.82 -3.66
CA ASP A 29 8.62 -2.44 -5.01
C ASP A 29 7.75 -1.30 -5.51
N ILE A 30 8.26 -0.55 -6.48
CA ILE A 30 7.54 0.59 -7.05
C ILE A 30 7.77 0.56 -8.55
N GLN A 31 6.70 0.75 -9.32
CA GLN A 31 6.80 0.85 -10.77
C GLN A 31 5.96 2.00 -11.28
N ILE A 32 6.26 2.44 -12.49
CA ILE A 32 5.50 3.47 -13.17
C ILE A 32 4.52 2.80 -14.10
N ALA A 33 3.24 3.16 -13.94
CA ALA A 33 2.17 2.72 -14.83
C ALA A 33 1.64 3.93 -15.58
N GLU A 34 0.69 3.72 -16.48
CA GLU A 34 0.13 4.81 -17.27
C GLU A 34 -0.47 5.91 -16.40
N SER A 35 -1.12 5.53 -15.32
CA SER A 35 -1.80 6.47 -14.44
C SER A 35 -0.92 6.99 -13.31
N GLY A 36 0.36 6.63 -13.30
CA GLY A 36 1.28 7.07 -12.27
C GLY A 36 2.02 5.92 -11.64
N PHE A 37 2.49 6.13 -10.43
CA PHE A 37 3.22 5.09 -9.71
C PHE A 37 2.26 4.05 -9.15
N ILE A 38 2.68 2.79 -9.19
CA ILE A 38 1.98 1.72 -8.49
C ILE A 38 2.98 1.06 -7.53
N TYR A 39 2.44 0.51 -6.46
CA TYR A 39 3.24 0.01 -5.35
C TYR A 39 2.95 -1.45 -5.10
N ARG A 40 4.01 -2.23 -5.01
CA ARG A 40 3.88 -3.63 -4.63
C ARG A 40 3.98 -3.70 -3.13
N VAL A 41 2.92 -4.21 -2.50
CA VAL A 41 2.81 -4.22 -1.05
C VAL A 41 2.70 -5.65 -0.57
N HIS A 42 3.52 -5.99 0.42
CA HIS A 42 3.48 -7.30 1.05
C HIS A 42 2.68 -7.20 2.34
N TYR A 43 1.57 -7.93 2.39
CA TYR A 43 0.64 -7.89 3.52
C TYR A 43 0.80 -9.08 4.48
N GLY A 44 1.96 -9.73 4.47
CA GLY A 44 2.22 -10.86 5.33
C GLY A 44 2.04 -12.17 4.60
N GLU A 45 2.37 -13.27 5.28
CA GLU A 45 2.35 -14.58 4.66
C GLU A 45 0.97 -15.03 4.23
N ASP A 46 -0.06 -14.62 4.98
CA ASP A 46 -1.42 -15.06 4.70
C ASP A 46 -2.02 -14.40 3.48
N TYR A 47 -1.62 -13.16 3.19
CA TYR A 47 -2.22 -12.39 2.10
C TYR A 47 -1.31 -12.17 0.91
N GLY A 48 0.00 -12.18 1.13
CA GLY A 48 0.97 -12.12 0.05
C GLY A 48 1.19 -10.75 -0.52
N LEU A 49 1.54 -10.71 -1.80
CA LEU A 49 1.92 -9.50 -2.52
C LEU A 49 0.80 -9.02 -3.42
N PHE A 50 0.57 -7.71 -3.39
CA PHE A 50 -0.42 -7.08 -4.27
C PHE A 50 0.13 -5.80 -4.85
N TRP A 51 -0.17 -5.55 -6.14
CA TRP A 51 0.08 -4.25 -6.75
C TRP A 51 -1.08 -3.33 -6.38
N GLN A 52 -0.75 -2.17 -5.82
CA GLN A 52 -1.76 -1.24 -5.32
C GLN A 52 -1.52 0.15 -5.87
N ALA A 53 -2.58 0.79 -6.34
CA ALA A 53 -2.54 2.20 -6.69
C ALA A 53 -2.48 3.03 -5.40
N PRO A 54 -2.00 4.28 -5.46
CA PRO A 54 -1.92 5.11 -4.25
C PRO A 54 -3.24 5.25 -3.50
N VAL A 55 -4.36 5.27 -4.23
CA VAL A 55 -5.68 5.43 -3.60
C VAL A 55 -6.11 4.20 -2.83
N GLN A 56 -5.46 3.07 -3.05
CA GLN A 56 -5.81 1.81 -2.40
C GLN A 56 -5.06 1.58 -1.09
N ILE A 57 -4.11 2.45 -0.79
CA ILE A 57 -3.32 2.35 0.44
C ILE A 57 -3.21 3.72 1.09
N LYS A 58 -2.88 3.72 2.37
CA LYS A 58 -2.68 4.95 3.13
C LYS A 58 -1.52 4.73 4.09
N PRO A 59 -0.89 5.80 4.60
CA PRO A 59 0.22 5.66 5.54
C PRO A 59 -0.23 4.90 6.78
N PHE A 60 0.67 4.07 7.31
CA PHE A 60 0.38 3.32 8.52
C PHE A 60 0.09 4.25 9.70
N LEU A 61 0.92 5.30 9.85
CA LEU A 61 0.71 6.29 10.90
C LEU A 61 0.02 7.48 10.29
N LEU A 62 -1.22 7.72 10.71
CA LEU A 62 -1.98 8.88 10.32
C LEU A 62 -2.01 9.84 11.49
N ASP A 63 -1.52 11.05 11.26
CA ASP A 63 -1.65 12.11 12.23
C ASP A 63 -3.04 12.69 12.12
N ASN A 64 -3.70 12.75 13.21
CA ASN A 64 -5.03 13.34 13.25
C ASN A 64 -4.98 14.81 13.62
#